data_040c82f7b05aa82a94a87c99881e0548
#
_entry.id   040c82f7b05aa82a94a87c99881e0548
#
_cell.length_a   1.000
_cell.length_b   1.000
_cell.length_c   1.000
_cell.angle_alpha   90.00
_cell.angle_beta   90.00
_cell.angle_gamma   90.00
#
_symmetry.space_group_name_H-M   'P 1'
#
loop_
_entity.id
_entity.type
_entity.pdbx_description
1 polymer ?
#
loop_
_entity_poly.entity_id
_entity_poly.type
_entity_poly.pdbx_seq_one_letter_code
_entity_poly.pdbx_strand_id
1 'polypeptide(L)'
;MKESEGIQQIKISENTIKKWQNIVDIMAELVGVPAALIMRLFESDIEVFVSSQSAGNPYHYGDHEHLIGSGLYCETVINTNEKLLIPNALTDEKWKNNPDVKLNMISYLGFPILLPGGKPFGTICVLDNKENAYSDTYENLIRNFREIIQSQLELIYMNTALGDKNKKFADYLAEIKMLRGIVPICSFCKKIRNADGNWSEVEAYVSKHSDAQFSHGCCPECGKFHYGDLFEDS
;
A
#
# COMPACT_ATOMS: atom_id res chain seq x y z
N MET A 1 12.91 -10.86 -3.72
CA MET A 1 12.03 -10.51 -4.84
C MET A 1 10.57 -10.79 -4.48
N LYS A 2 10.03 -10.22 -3.37
CA LYS A 2 8.60 -10.32 -2.98
C LYS A 2 8.03 -9.02 -2.38
N GLU A 3 8.75 -7.91 -2.45
CA GLU A 3 8.32 -6.63 -1.87
C GLU A 3 7.76 -5.63 -2.90
N SER A 4 7.79 -5.95 -4.19
CA SER A 4 7.29 -5.05 -5.24
C SER A 4 5.77 -5.14 -5.48
N GLU A 5 5.11 -6.19 -5.00
CA GLU A 5 3.67 -6.41 -5.22
C GLU A 5 2.74 -5.58 -4.30
N GLY A 6 3.27 -5.01 -3.20
CA GLY A 6 2.44 -4.31 -2.20
C GLY A 6 2.08 -2.86 -2.53
N ILE A 7 2.76 -2.23 -3.49
CA ILE A 7 2.64 -0.78 -3.74
C ILE A 7 1.56 -0.46 -4.78
N GLN A 8 1.24 -1.39 -5.66
CA GLN A 8 0.28 -1.21 -6.76
C GLN A 8 -1.20 -1.13 -6.34
N GLN A 9 -1.55 -1.35 -5.07
CA GLN A 9 -2.94 -1.46 -4.63
C GLN A 9 -3.36 -0.52 -3.49
N ILE A 10 -2.68 0.61 -3.30
CA ILE A 10 -3.20 1.61 -2.35
C ILE A 10 -4.48 2.22 -2.93
N LYS A 11 -5.63 1.75 -2.46
CA LYS A 11 -6.93 2.30 -2.83
C LYS A 11 -7.15 3.62 -2.10
N ILE A 12 -6.99 4.73 -2.81
CA ILE A 12 -7.28 6.07 -2.30
C ILE A 12 -8.78 6.31 -2.43
N SER A 13 -9.42 6.73 -1.32
CA SER A 13 -10.87 6.97 -1.31
C SER A 13 -11.24 8.22 -2.14
N GLU A 14 -12.44 8.22 -2.71
CA GLU A 14 -12.97 9.38 -3.43
C GLU A 14 -12.98 10.66 -2.57
N ASN A 15 -13.24 10.53 -1.27
CA ASN A 15 -13.19 11.65 -0.34
C ASN A 15 -11.77 12.23 -0.20
N THR A 16 -10.74 11.40 -0.22
CA THR A 16 -9.34 11.84 -0.21
C THR A 16 -8.99 12.53 -1.53
N ILE A 17 -9.41 11.97 -2.67
CA ILE A 17 -9.19 12.58 -3.99
C ILE A 17 -9.85 13.95 -4.07
N LYS A 18 -11.08 14.11 -3.57
CA LYS A 18 -11.75 15.42 -3.48
C LYS A 18 -10.99 16.44 -2.66
N LYS A 19 -10.36 16.03 -1.55
CA LYS A 19 -9.49 16.91 -0.76
C LYS A 19 -8.25 17.33 -1.53
N TRP A 20 -7.64 16.40 -2.26
CA TRP A 20 -6.46 16.69 -3.09
C TRP A 20 -6.82 17.57 -4.29
N GLN A 21 -8.03 17.42 -4.84
CA GLN A 21 -8.55 18.34 -5.84
C GLN A 21 -8.60 19.78 -5.32
N ASN A 22 -9.15 19.98 -4.13
CA ASN A 22 -9.16 21.32 -3.51
C ASN A 22 -7.74 21.86 -3.29
N ILE A 23 -6.77 21.01 -2.95
CA ILE A 23 -5.37 21.42 -2.77
C ILE A 23 -4.80 21.95 -4.10
N VAL A 24 -4.93 21.20 -5.20
CA VAL A 24 -4.37 21.63 -6.48
C VAL A 24 -5.10 22.85 -7.04
N ASP A 25 -6.42 22.98 -6.82
CA ASP A 25 -7.19 24.15 -7.24
C ASP A 25 -6.72 25.41 -6.48
N ILE A 26 -6.56 25.33 -5.16
CA ILE A 26 -6.02 26.41 -4.33
C ILE A 26 -4.56 26.74 -4.72
N MET A 27 -3.74 25.73 -5.01
CA MET A 27 -2.37 25.95 -5.48
C MET A 27 -2.34 26.76 -6.78
N ALA A 28 -3.13 26.35 -7.78
CA ALA A 28 -3.18 27.05 -9.06
C ALA A 28 -3.65 28.51 -8.89
N GLU A 29 -4.67 28.72 -8.07
CA GLU A 29 -5.21 30.06 -7.78
C GLU A 29 -4.21 30.96 -7.05
N LEU A 30 -3.61 30.48 -5.94
CA LEU A 30 -2.70 31.28 -5.12
C LEU A 30 -1.38 31.58 -5.82
N VAL A 31 -0.85 30.61 -6.57
CA VAL A 31 0.39 30.80 -7.34
C VAL A 31 0.14 31.59 -8.63
N GLY A 32 -1.10 31.60 -9.12
CA GLY A 32 -1.52 32.29 -10.34
C GLY A 32 -1.04 31.60 -11.60
N VAL A 33 -1.06 30.27 -11.63
CA VAL A 33 -0.58 29.43 -12.73
C VAL A 33 -1.71 28.66 -13.41
N PRO A 34 -1.60 28.32 -14.70
CA PRO A 34 -2.61 27.54 -15.41
C PRO A 34 -2.72 26.09 -14.93
N ALA A 35 -1.65 25.49 -14.42
CA ALA A 35 -1.69 24.07 -14.02
C ALA A 35 -1.04 23.80 -12.66
N ALA A 36 -1.76 23.07 -11.81
CA ALA A 36 -1.26 22.45 -10.59
C ALA A 36 -1.70 20.99 -10.57
N LEU A 37 -0.76 20.06 -10.33
CA LEU A 37 -0.97 18.64 -10.53
C LEU A 37 -0.47 17.83 -9.35
N ILE A 38 -1.14 16.70 -9.12
CA ILE A 38 -0.56 15.54 -8.42
C ILE A 38 -0.41 14.43 -9.46
N MET A 39 0.83 14.04 -9.70
CA MET A 39 1.17 12.95 -10.60
C MET A 39 1.37 11.67 -9.80
N ARG A 40 0.98 10.53 -10.33
CA ARG A 40 1.18 9.22 -9.70
C ARG A 40 2.05 8.34 -10.59
N LEU A 41 3.03 7.68 -9.99
CA LEU A 41 3.81 6.64 -10.64
C LEU A 41 3.01 5.33 -10.62
N PHE A 42 2.79 4.76 -11.80
CA PHE A 42 2.10 3.50 -11.98
C PHE A 42 2.93 2.60 -12.92
N GLU A 43 3.50 1.54 -12.36
CA GLU A 43 4.47 0.69 -13.06
C GLU A 43 5.67 1.49 -13.60
N SER A 44 5.75 1.63 -14.93
CA SER A 44 6.78 2.41 -15.63
C SER A 44 6.28 3.75 -16.14
N ASP A 45 5.01 4.06 -15.91
CA ASP A 45 4.34 5.24 -16.42
C ASP A 45 4.07 6.24 -15.29
N ILE A 46 3.98 7.50 -15.65
CA ILE A 46 3.49 8.56 -14.78
C ILE A 46 2.16 9.06 -15.30
N GLU A 47 1.17 9.17 -14.43
CA GLU A 47 -0.17 9.61 -14.80
C GLU A 47 -0.60 10.87 -14.04
N VAL A 48 -1.46 11.66 -14.63
CA VAL A 48 -2.15 12.78 -13.98
C VAL A 48 -3.22 12.21 -13.05
N PHE A 49 -2.89 12.15 -11.77
CA PHE A 49 -3.80 11.61 -10.76
C PHE A 49 -4.81 12.62 -10.24
N VAL A 50 -4.39 13.89 -10.08
CA VAL A 50 -5.27 15.03 -9.80
C VAL A 50 -4.79 16.23 -10.58
N SER A 51 -5.69 16.93 -11.24
CA SER A 51 -5.41 18.13 -12.05
C SER A 51 -6.29 19.29 -11.61
N SER A 52 -5.70 20.48 -11.48
CA SER A 52 -6.46 21.70 -11.14
C SER A 52 -7.48 22.07 -12.22
N GLN A 53 -8.62 22.59 -11.79
CA GLN A 53 -9.69 23.05 -12.68
C GLN A 53 -9.50 24.52 -13.11
N SER A 54 -8.25 24.95 -13.26
CA SER A 54 -7.86 26.30 -13.64
C SER A 54 -7.90 26.52 -15.14
N ALA A 55 -8.21 27.73 -15.57
CA ALA A 55 -8.26 28.09 -16.98
C ALA A 55 -6.88 27.94 -17.65
N GLY A 56 -6.84 27.31 -18.80
CA GLY A 56 -5.61 27.10 -19.58
C GLY A 56 -4.77 25.90 -19.14
N ASN A 57 -5.27 25.09 -18.22
CA ASN A 57 -4.64 23.81 -17.84
C ASN A 57 -4.81 22.78 -18.97
N PRO A 58 -3.72 22.28 -19.59
CA PRO A 58 -3.81 21.30 -20.67
C PRO A 58 -3.89 19.84 -20.17
N TYR A 59 -3.72 19.59 -18.87
CA TYR A 59 -3.63 18.25 -18.30
C TYR A 59 -4.96 17.74 -17.79
N HIS A 60 -5.32 16.51 -18.10
CA HIS A 60 -6.58 15.89 -17.67
C HIS A 60 -6.30 14.65 -16.81
N TYR A 61 -7.23 14.36 -15.92
CA TYR A 61 -7.19 13.13 -15.13
C TYR A 61 -7.03 11.89 -16.03
N GLY A 62 -6.05 11.05 -15.74
CA GLY A 62 -5.77 9.82 -16.46
C GLY A 62 -4.84 9.98 -17.67
N ASP A 63 -4.45 11.21 -18.04
CA ASP A 63 -3.36 11.40 -19.00
C ASP A 63 -2.09 10.75 -18.46
N HIS A 64 -1.38 9.97 -19.28
CA HIS A 64 -0.20 9.23 -18.83
C HIS A 64 0.88 9.18 -19.92
N GLU A 65 2.12 9.06 -19.47
CA GLU A 65 3.31 8.93 -20.32
C GLU A 65 4.28 7.93 -19.69
N HIS A 66 5.04 7.24 -20.54
CA HIS A 66 6.13 6.42 -20.07
C HIS A 66 7.18 7.29 -19.38
N LEU A 67 7.54 6.99 -18.10
CA LEU A 67 8.40 7.88 -17.32
C LEU A 67 9.86 7.83 -17.75
N ILE A 68 10.41 6.61 -17.92
CA ILE A 68 11.85 6.39 -18.10
C ILE A 68 12.30 6.85 -19.49
N GLY A 69 13.17 7.84 -19.52
CA GLY A 69 13.68 8.40 -20.78
C GLY A 69 12.68 9.33 -21.50
N SER A 70 11.60 9.74 -20.81
CA SER A 70 10.62 10.67 -21.36
C SER A 70 11.15 12.08 -21.52
N GLY A 71 12.09 12.49 -20.67
CA GLY A 71 12.55 13.86 -20.56
C GLY A 71 11.57 14.80 -19.84
N LEU A 72 10.49 14.28 -19.26
CA LEU A 72 9.57 15.04 -18.44
C LEU A 72 10.25 15.65 -17.21
N TYR A 73 9.78 16.79 -16.74
CA TYR A 73 10.26 17.39 -15.48
C TYR A 73 10.10 16.41 -14.29
N CYS A 74 8.96 15.71 -14.23
CA CYS A 74 8.66 14.74 -13.20
C CYS A 74 9.63 13.56 -13.17
N GLU A 75 10.20 13.14 -14.32
CA GLU A 75 11.21 12.09 -14.36
C GLU A 75 12.44 12.48 -13.53
N THR A 76 12.90 13.72 -13.65
CA THR A 76 14.04 14.20 -12.86
C THR A 76 13.71 14.25 -11.37
N VAL A 77 12.52 14.75 -10.98
CA VAL A 77 12.09 14.82 -9.58
C VAL A 77 12.06 13.43 -8.94
N ILE A 78 11.52 12.43 -9.67
CA ILE A 78 11.43 11.05 -9.18
C ILE A 78 12.80 10.40 -9.07
N ASN A 79 13.67 10.59 -10.09
CA ASN A 79 14.98 9.97 -10.12
C ASN A 79 15.96 10.55 -9.10
N THR A 80 15.89 11.87 -8.84
CA THR A 80 16.76 12.54 -7.86
C THR A 80 16.21 12.53 -6.45
N ASN A 81 14.89 12.32 -6.33
CA ASN A 81 14.15 12.46 -5.07
C ASN A 81 14.28 13.87 -4.44
N GLU A 82 14.51 14.87 -5.27
CA GLU A 82 14.69 16.27 -4.89
C GLU A 82 13.69 17.18 -5.61
N LYS A 83 13.53 18.41 -5.09
CA LYS A 83 12.75 19.41 -5.80
C LYS A 83 13.41 19.76 -7.14
N LEU A 84 12.59 20.11 -8.11
CA LEU A 84 13.03 20.69 -9.37
C LEU A 84 12.35 22.04 -9.59
N LEU A 85 13.15 23.06 -9.87
CA LEU A 85 12.71 24.40 -10.24
C LEU A 85 13.31 24.75 -11.60
N ILE A 86 12.45 25.02 -12.58
CA ILE A 86 12.79 25.47 -13.92
C ILE A 86 12.05 26.79 -14.17
N PRO A 87 12.70 27.93 -14.09
CA PRO A 87 12.05 29.23 -14.32
C PRO A 87 11.58 29.42 -15.77
N ASN A 88 12.38 28.95 -16.73
CA ASN A 88 12.08 29.05 -18.15
C ASN A 88 12.85 27.96 -18.93
N ALA A 89 12.14 26.94 -19.37
CA ALA A 89 12.73 25.83 -20.13
C ALA A 89 13.30 26.25 -21.49
N LEU A 90 12.77 27.30 -22.12
CA LEU A 90 13.20 27.74 -23.43
C LEU A 90 14.61 28.33 -23.43
N THR A 91 15.07 28.82 -22.27
CA THR A 91 16.42 29.41 -22.09
C THR A 91 17.43 28.41 -21.56
N ASP A 92 17.02 27.17 -21.27
CA ASP A 92 17.86 26.12 -20.71
C ASP A 92 18.08 25.00 -21.74
N GLU A 93 19.35 24.78 -22.12
CA GLU A 93 19.74 23.77 -23.11
C GLU A 93 19.27 22.34 -22.75
N LYS A 94 19.17 22.02 -21.45
CA LYS A 94 18.67 20.73 -20.96
C LYS A 94 17.17 20.58 -21.12
N TRP A 95 16.43 21.69 -20.96
CA TRP A 95 14.97 21.63 -20.82
C TRP A 95 14.20 22.13 -22.04
N LYS A 96 14.84 22.79 -23.00
CA LYS A 96 14.17 23.36 -24.19
C LYS A 96 13.39 22.35 -25.04
N ASN A 97 13.75 21.07 -24.95
CA ASN A 97 13.07 19.99 -25.68
C ASN A 97 12.16 19.14 -24.78
N ASN A 98 11.88 19.60 -23.56
CA ASN A 98 10.98 18.91 -22.65
C ASN A 98 9.59 18.74 -23.29
N PRO A 99 8.91 17.58 -23.17
CA PRO A 99 7.59 17.33 -23.75
C PRO A 99 6.54 18.37 -23.35
N ASP A 100 6.55 18.85 -22.11
CA ASP A 100 5.60 19.84 -21.59
C ASP A 100 5.69 21.20 -22.29
N VAL A 101 6.83 21.52 -22.91
CA VAL A 101 6.99 22.73 -23.73
C VAL A 101 6.05 22.71 -24.94
N LYS A 102 5.72 21.55 -25.49
CA LYS A 102 4.74 21.41 -26.58
C LYS A 102 3.32 21.80 -26.15
N LEU A 103 3.04 21.67 -24.85
CA LEU A 103 1.80 22.10 -24.24
C LEU A 103 1.85 23.57 -23.75
N ASN A 104 2.93 24.28 -24.17
CA ASN A 104 3.20 25.66 -23.75
C ASN A 104 3.45 25.81 -22.24
N MET A 105 3.91 24.73 -21.56
CA MET A 105 4.29 24.75 -20.15
C MET A 105 5.80 24.88 -20.06
N ILE A 106 6.29 26.10 -19.92
CA ILE A 106 7.72 26.45 -20.01
C ILE A 106 8.40 26.68 -18.66
N SER A 107 7.63 26.82 -17.57
CA SER A 107 8.20 26.85 -16.23
C SER A 107 7.58 25.76 -15.36
N TYR A 108 8.36 25.28 -14.39
CA TYR A 108 8.01 24.14 -13.54
C TYR A 108 8.58 24.32 -12.13
N LEU A 109 7.76 24.02 -11.14
CA LEU A 109 8.21 23.76 -9.78
C LEU A 109 7.52 22.51 -9.26
N GLY A 110 8.29 21.49 -8.87
CA GLY A 110 7.75 20.24 -8.37
C GLY A 110 8.58 19.60 -7.26
N PHE A 111 7.90 18.81 -6.46
CA PHE A 111 8.44 18.06 -5.33
C PHE A 111 8.04 16.60 -5.42
N PRO A 112 8.91 15.66 -4.98
CA PRO A 112 8.55 14.27 -4.88
C PRO A 112 7.55 14.04 -3.73
N ILE A 113 6.59 13.16 -3.97
CA ILE A 113 5.72 12.59 -2.93
C ILE A 113 6.20 11.17 -2.67
N LEU A 114 6.50 10.86 -1.41
CA LEU A 114 7.06 9.58 -1.02
C LEU A 114 6.05 8.76 -0.23
N LEU A 115 6.09 7.45 -0.43
CA LEU A 115 5.44 6.46 0.41
C LEU A 115 6.30 6.15 1.64
N PRO A 116 5.73 5.55 2.69
CA PRO A 116 6.50 4.97 3.78
C PRO A 116 7.60 4.04 3.24
N GLY A 117 8.84 4.22 3.73
CA GLY A 117 10.00 3.49 3.20
C GLY A 117 10.75 4.20 2.07
N GLY A 118 10.36 5.46 1.72
CA GLY A 118 11.11 6.31 0.80
C GLY A 118 10.90 6.02 -0.69
N LYS A 119 9.98 5.12 -1.05
CA LYS A 119 9.65 4.87 -2.46
C LYS A 119 8.78 6.00 -3.01
N PRO A 120 9.02 6.46 -4.26
CA PRO A 120 8.21 7.52 -4.84
C PRO A 120 6.78 7.04 -5.10
N PHE A 121 5.81 7.84 -4.65
CA PHE A 121 4.41 7.75 -5.08
C PHE A 121 4.20 8.48 -6.40
N GLY A 122 4.86 9.64 -6.54
CA GLY A 122 4.73 10.53 -7.68
C GLY A 122 5.28 11.91 -7.37
N THR A 123 4.67 12.94 -7.93
CA THR A 123 5.06 14.34 -7.70
C THR A 123 3.86 15.23 -7.44
N ILE A 124 4.08 16.34 -6.71
CA ILE A 124 3.18 17.49 -6.70
C ILE A 124 3.90 18.64 -7.39
N CYS A 125 3.26 19.27 -8.36
CA CYS A 125 3.89 20.30 -9.15
C CYS A 125 2.93 21.38 -9.62
N VAL A 126 3.51 22.52 -9.99
CA VAL A 126 2.86 23.63 -10.70
C VAL A 126 3.63 23.91 -11.98
N LEU A 127 2.90 24.27 -13.03
CA LEU A 127 3.46 24.63 -14.33
C LEU A 127 2.85 25.94 -14.82
N ASP A 128 3.67 26.73 -15.51
CA ASP A 128 3.24 28.01 -16.07
C ASP A 128 3.61 28.12 -17.56
N ASN A 129 2.80 28.83 -18.29
CA ASN A 129 3.00 29.14 -19.71
C ASN A 129 3.89 30.37 -19.97
N LYS A 130 4.42 30.95 -18.93
CA LYS A 130 5.37 32.07 -18.93
C LYS A 130 6.53 31.80 -17.97
N GLU A 131 7.58 32.60 -18.11
CA GLU A 131 8.69 32.57 -17.16
C GLU A 131 8.19 32.85 -15.73
N ASN A 132 8.56 31.97 -14.81
CA ASN A 132 8.18 32.08 -13.41
C ASN A 132 9.28 31.52 -12.51
N ALA A 133 9.92 32.40 -11.74
CA ALA A 133 10.98 32.01 -10.81
C ALA A 133 10.46 31.44 -9.48
N TYR A 134 9.15 31.47 -9.28
CA TYR A 134 8.45 31.03 -8.07
C TYR A 134 9.12 31.53 -6.78
N SER A 135 8.42 32.37 -6.04
CA SER A 135 8.95 32.92 -4.79
C SER A 135 9.10 31.83 -3.72
N ASP A 136 9.97 32.10 -2.73
CA ASP A 136 10.10 31.23 -1.54
C ASP A 136 8.77 30.96 -0.84
N THR A 137 7.84 31.91 -0.88
CA THR A 137 6.50 31.74 -0.33
C THR A 137 5.72 30.66 -1.06
N TYR A 138 5.76 30.67 -2.39
CA TYR A 138 5.10 29.64 -3.20
C TYR A 138 5.78 28.28 -3.07
N GLU A 139 7.09 28.25 -3.02
CA GLU A 139 7.84 27.01 -2.75
C GLU A 139 7.44 26.40 -1.41
N ASN A 140 7.37 27.22 -0.35
CA ASN A 140 6.96 26.75 0.97
C ASN A 140 5.48 26.31 1.01
N LEU A 141 4.60 26.99 0.28
CA LEU A 141 3.19 26.60 0.15
C LEU A 141 3.07 25.19 -0.45
N ILE A 142 3.73 24.93 -1.58
CA ILE A 142 3.68 23.63 -2.27
C ILE A 142 4.31 22.55 -1.40
N ARG A 143 5.40 22.86 -0.71
CA ARG A 143 6.05 21.95 0.25
C ARG A 143 5.09 21.54 1.36
N ASN A 144 4.37 22.47 1.96
CA ASN A 144 3.39 22.18 3.00
C ASN A 144 2.24 21.29 2.47
N PHE A 145 1.73 21.57 1.27
CA PHE A 145 0.71 20.71 0.65
C PHE A 145 1.24 19.31 0.36
N ARG A 146 2.48 19.19 -0.12
CA ARG A 146 3.15 17.89 -0.26
C ARG A 146 3.16 17.12 1.06
N GLU A 147 3.53 17.77 2.17
CA GLU A 147 3.58 17.14 3.49
C GLU A 147 2.21 16.65 3.97
N ILE A 148 1.15 17.42 3.70
CA ILE A 148 -0.23 17.02 4.00
C ILE A 148 -0.60 15.76 3.20
N ILE A 149 -0.35 15.75 1.89
CA ILE A 149 -0.64 14.62 1.02
C ILE A 149 0.15 13.38 1.45
N GLN A 150 1.44 13.56 1.76
CA GLN A 150 2.32 12.47 2.18
C GLN A 150 1.88 11.88 3.52
N SER A 151 1.49 12.71 4.49
CA SER A 151 0.93 12.24 5.77
C SER A 151 -0.39 11.48 5.59
N GLN A 152 -1.23 11.89 4.65
CA GLN A 152 -2.46 11.15 4.34
C GLN A 152 -2.17 9.80 3.68
N LEU A 153 -1.19 9.74 2.78
CA LEU A 153 -0.72 8.47 2.18
C LEU A 153 -0.17 7.52 3.24
N GLU A 154 0.62 8.04 4.18
CA GLU A 154 1.15 7.26 5.30
C GLU A 154 0.03 6.65 6.14
N LEU A 155 -0.99 7.44 6.50
CA LEU A 155 -2.17 6.95 7.23
C LEU A 155 -2.93 5.88 6.46
N ILE A 156 -3.13 6.05 5.15
CA ILE A 156 -3.80 5.06 4.31
C ILE A 156 -2.99 3.75 4.29
N TYR A 157 -1.67 3.86 4.11
CA TYR A 157 -0.77 2.70 4.11
C TYR A 157 -0.81 1.95 5.44
N MET A 158 -0.71 2.68 6.56
CA MET A 158 -0.77 2.09 7.91
C MET A 158 -2.11 1.41 8.17
N ASN A 159 -3.23 2.03 7.79
CA ASN A 159 -4.57 1.45 7.95
C ASN A 159 -4.74 0.17 7.13
N THR A 160 -4.22 0.13 5.91
CA THR A 160 -4.25 -1.10 5.08
C THR A 160 -3.45 -2.21 5.74
N ALA A 161 -2.22 -1.92 6.18
CA ALA A 161 -1.35 -2.89 6.86
C ALA A 161 -1.96 -3.41 8.17
N LEU A 162 -2.63 -2.54 8.94
CA LEU A 162 -3.37 -2.93 10.16
C LEU A 162 -4.57 -3.82 9.84
N GLY A 163 -5.31 -3.51 8.78
CA GLY A 163 -6.43 -4.33 8.31
C GLY A 163 -5.99 -5.77 7.99
N ASP A 164 -4.89 -5.94 7.27
CA ASP A 164 -4.33 -7.25 6.93
C ASP A 164 -3.87 -8.02 8.17
N LYS A 165 -3.21 -7.35 9.12
CA LYS A 165 -2.81 -7.96 10.39
C LYS A 165 -4.03 -8.40 11.21
N ASN A 166 -5.04 -7.55 11.33
CA ASN A 166 -6.27 -7.86 12.07
C ASN A 166 -7.00 -9.06 11.46
N LYS A 167 -7.04 -9.16 10.12
CA LYS A 167 -7.62 -10.32 9.44
C LYS A 167 -6.86 -11.60 9.80
N LYS A 168 -5.54 -11.60 9.73
CA LYS A 168 -4.71 -12.75 10.12
C LYS A 168 -4.93 -13.13 11.59
N PHE A 169 -5.01 -12.15 12.51
CA PHE A 169 -5.32 -12.43 13.91
C PHE A 169 -6.71 -13.05 14.11
N ALA A 170 -7.71 -12.57 13.36
CA ALA A 170 -9.04 -13.15 13.41
C ALA A 170 -9.04 -14.61 12.94
N ASP A 171 -8.30 -14.92 11.88
CA ASP A 171 -8.14 -16.28 11.37
C ASP A 171 -7.47 -17.20 12.40
N TYR A 172 -6.37 -16.74 13.05
CA TYR A 172 -5.72 -17.49 14.13
C TYR A 172 -6.64 -17.70 15.35
N LEU A 173 -7.42 -16.70 15.74
CA LEU A 173 -8.38 -16.83 16.84
C LEU A 173 -9.51 -17.81 16.50
N ALA A 174 -9.95 -17.86 15.25
CA ALA A 174 -10.93 -18.83 14.79
C ALA A 174 -10.38 -20.27 14.87
N GLU A 175 -9.12 -20.46 14.46
CA GLU A 175 -8.42 -21.74 14.59
C GLU A 175 -8.29 -22.20 16.06
N ILE A 176 -7.88 -21.31 16.96
CA ILE A 176 -7.79 -21.60 18.40
C ILE A 176 -9.17 -21.92 19.02
N LYS A 177 -10.24 -21.28 18.57
CA LYS A 177 -11.60 -21.57 19.06
C LYS A 177 -12.08 -22.96 18.73
N MET A 178 -11.62 -23.57 17.63
CA MET A 178 -11.94 -24.97 17.31
C MET A 178 -11.42 -25.97 18.37
N LEU A 179 -10.33 -25.61 19.06
CA LEU A 179 -9.75 -26.44 20.13
C LEU A 179 -10.37 -26.17 21.52
N ARG A 180 -11.20 -25.12 21.69
CA ARG A 180 -11.82 -24.72 22.97
C ARG A 180 -13.29 -25.09 23.11
N GLY A 181 -13.89 -25.70 22.13
CA GLY A 181 -15.30 -26.06 22.12
C GLY A 181 -15.57 -27.39 22.82
N ILE A 182 -16.85 -27.69 23.04
CA ILE A 182 -17.32 -29.03 23.42
C ILE A 182 -17.11 -29.94 22.21
N VAL A 183 -16.23 -30.92 22.35
CA VAL A 183 -15.98 -31.90 21.32
C VAL A 183 -17.00 -33.04 21.49
N PRO A 184 -17.93 -33.24 20.55
CA PRO A 184 -18.91 -34.30 20.65
C PRO A 184 -18.24 -35.64 20.45
N ILE A 185 -18.29 -36.50 21.48
CA ILE A 185 -17.73 -37.86 21.42
C ILE A 185 -18.85 -38.89 21.50
N CYS A 186 -18.68 -40.01 20.84
CA CYS A 186 -19.59 -41.15 20.94
C CYS A 186 -19.48 -41.77 22.33
N SER A 187 -20.61 -41.95 23.01
CA SER A 187 -20.65 -42.52 24.35
C SER A 187 -20.13 -43.97 24.39
N PHE A 188 -20.19 -44.69 23.28
CA PHE A 188 -19.80 -46.11 23.19
C PHE A 188 -18.35 -46.27 22.67
N CYS A 189 -18.05 -45.84 21.44
CA CYS A 189 -16.77 -46.07 20.81
C CYS A 189 -15.77 -44.91 20.98
N LYS A 190 -16.16 -43.81 21.65
CA LYS A 190 -15.33 -42.65 21.94
C LYS A 190 -14.79 -41.87 20.69
N LYS A 191 -15.25 -42.20 19.49
CA LYS A 191 -14.92 -41.41 18.30
C LYS A 191 -15.45 -39.97 18.42
N ILE A 192 -14.72 -39.03 17.83
CA ILE A 192 -15.08 -37.62 17.78
C ILE A 192 -15.84 -37.32 16.50
N ARG A 193 -16.90 -36.53 16.60
CA ARG A 193 -17.64 -36.02 15.46
C ARG A 193 -17.08 -34.67 15.02
N ASN A 194 -16.61 -34.58 13.78
CA ASN A 194 -16.10 -33.32 13.20
C ASN A 194 -17.27 -32.39 12.74
N ALA A 195 -16.91 -31.18 12.28
CA ALA A 195 -17.90 -30.19 11.80
C ALA A 195 -18.71 -30.69 10.58
N ASP A 196 -18.14 -31.57 9.76
CA ASP A 196 -18.78 -32.16 8.57
C ASP A 196 -19.71 -33.34 8.92
N GLY A 197 -19.82 -33.69 10.22
CA GLY A 197 -20.63 -34.77 10.70
C GLY A 197 -19.98 -36.15 10.68
N ASN A 198 -18.74 -36.28 10.26
CA ASN A 198 -17.99 -37.51 10.19
C ASN A 198 -17.39 -37.88 11.55
N TRP A 199 -17.25 -39.18 11.83
CA TRP A 199 -16.67 -39.71 13.05
C TRP A 199 -15.25 -40.18 12.83
N SER A 200 -14.28 -39.72 13.65
CA SER A 200 -12.87 -40.11 13.61
C SER A 200 -12.35 -40.54 14.97
N GLU A 201 -11.25 -41.28 15.01
CA GLU A 201 -10.56 -41.62 16.26
C GLU A 201 -10.05 -40.34 16.95
N VAL A 202 -9.96 -40.38 18.29
CA VAL A 202 -9.53 -39.22 19.09
C VAL A 202 -8.13 -38.76 18.66
N GLU A 203 -7.21 -39.68 18.50
CA GLU A 203 -5.83 -39.44 18.12
C GLU A 203 -5.75 -38.75 16.74
N ALA A 204 -6.50 -39.27 15.77
CA ALA A 204 -6.56 -38.70 14.43
C ALA A 204 -7.13 -37.28 14.42
N TYR A 205 -8.17 -37.04 15.23
CA TYR A 205 -8.77 -35.71 15.37
C TYR A 205 -7.81 -34.72 16.03
N VAL A 206 -7.19 -35.10 17.17
CA VAL A 206 -6.28 -34.20 17.92
C VAL A 206 -5.02 -33.91 17.11
N SER A 207 -4.40 -34.92 16.47
CA SER A 207 -3.23 -34.70 15.61
C SER A 207 -3.51 -33.81 14.40
N LYS A 208 -4.76 -33.82 13.90
CA LYS A 208 -5.15 -32.92 12.80
C LYS A 208 -5.40 -31.48 13.24
N HIS A 209 -5.77 -31.28 14.51
CA HIS A 209 -6.21 -29.96 15.03
C HIS A 209 -5.27 -29.38 16.09
N SER A 210 -4.12 -30.03 16.33
CA SER A 210 -3.07 -29.55 17.23
C SER A 210 -1.73 -30.15 16.82
N ASP A 211 -0.64 -29.59 17.39
CA ASP A 211 0.73 -30.11 17.22
C ASP A 211 1.01 -31.34 18.10
N ALA A 212 -0.03 -31.91 18.76
CA ALA A 212 0.13 -33.05 19.63
C ALA A 212 0.42 -34.30 18.83
N GLN A 213 1.43 -35.05 19.27
CA GLN A 213 1.79 -36.36 18.76
C GLN A 213 1.47 -37.42 19.82
N PHE A 214 0.91 -38.54 19.37
CA PHE A 214 0.58 -39.64 20.25
C PHE A 214 1.68 -40.74 20.18
N SER A 215 2.18 -41.14 21.35
CA SER A 215 2.96 -42.34 21.50
C SER A 215 2.11 -43.41 22.18
N HIS A 216 2.25 -44.67 21.77
CA HIS A 216 1.50 -45.75 22.35
C HIS A 216 2.30 -46.37 23.51
N GLY A 217 1.60 -46.58 24.60
CA GLY A 217 2.12 -47.26 25.80
C GLY A 217 1.01 -48.07 26.45
N CYS A 218 1.38 -48.92 27.41
CA CYS A 218 0.44 -49.71 28.19
C CYS A 218 0.46 -49.20 29.63
N CYS A 219 -0.69 -48.79 30.16
CA CYS A 219 -0.77 -48.42 31.58
C CYS A 219 -0.68 -49.70 32.46
N PRO A 220 -0.25 -49.57 33.74
CA PRO A 220 -0.06 -50.73 34.61
C PRO A 220 -1.27 -51.63 34.72
N GLU A 221 -2.50 -51.08 34.76
CA GLU A 221 -3.74 -51.86 34.86
C GLU A 221 -3.95 -52.68 33.58
N CYS A 222 -3.83 -52.07 32.40
CA CYS A 222 -3.94 -52.81 31.14
C CYS A 222 -2.79 -53.79 30.95
N GLY A 223 -1.58 -53.42 31.38
CA GLY A 223 -0.42 -54.32 31.37
C GLY A 223 -0.66 -55.59 32.16
N LYS A 224 -1.16 -55.49 33.40
CA LYS A 224 -1.52 -56.61 34.24
C LYS A 224 -2.67 -57.44 33.64
N PHE A 225 -3.66 -56.79 33.05
CA PHE A 225 -4.80 -57.52 32.45
C PHE A 225 -4.45 -58.30 31.18
N HIS A 226 -3.63 -57.70 30.31
CA HIS A 226 -3.33 -58.29 29.00
C HIS A 226 -2.08 -59.17 28.98
N TYR A 227 -1.10 -58.88 29.87
CA TYR A 227 0.22 -59.51 29.87
C TYR A 227 0.58 -60.24 31.18
N GLY A 228 -0.36 -60.26 32.16
CA GLY A 228 -0.23 -60.98 33.38
C GLY A 228 1.07 -60.70 34.15
N ASP A 229 1.72 -61.79 34.58
CA ASP A 229 2.92 -61.74 35.46
C ASP A 229 4.16 -61.11 34.79
N LEU A 230 4.12 -60.71 33.50
CA LEU A 230 5.20 -59.97 32.86
C LEU A 230 5.25 -58.49 33.31
N PHE A 231 4.26 -58.00 34.04
CA PHE A 231 4.16 -56.65 34.60
C PHE A 231 4.28 -56.67 36.15
N GLU A 232 5.07 -57.55 36.73
CA GLU A 232 5.38 -57.46 38.15
C GLU A 232 6.47 -56.36 38.35
N ASP A 233 6.05 -55.34 39.09
CA ASP A 233 6.78 -54.30 39.78
C ASP A 233 8.21 -53.93 39.29
N SER A 234 8.30 -52.80 38.55
CA SER A 234 9.50 -51.92 38.59
C SER A 234 9.20 -50.66 39.32
#